data_991a9878f48490cc3309e1ef811b970e
#
_entry.id   991a9878f48490cc3309e1ef811b970e
#
_cell.length_a   1.000
_cell.length_b   1.000
_cell.length_c   1.000
_cell.angle_alpha   90.00
_cell.angle_beta   90.00
_cell.angle_gamma   90.00
#
_symmetry.space_group_name_H-M   'P 1'
#
loop_
_entity.id
_entity.type
_entity.pdbx_description
1 polymer ?
#
loop_
_entity_poly.entity_id
_entity_poly.type
_entity_poly.pdbx_seq_one_letter_code
_entity_poly.pdbx_strand_id
1 'polypeptide(L)'
;MARLLALRHPDWLVSLHERNSPEETFGFGVGLTGGLLKALSQADPDLYREITGAAYTFSSSGFRLPQGDASLGRFHAGAIGRARLLRILLEGATGAGVQVESHSCDVTDVLDDADLVIAADGAASATRNRYQEEFGAEVTPGRGRFIWCGAEATLDGGVFIPVKTQDGLFVAHAYPYGEKRSTFVIEASAETVGRAGFGDRQWSDEGESDDAALEYLSRAFSEQLGGGSFSGNRSRWGWFNTVRCTRWHHGKVVLLGDAAATAHPSLGSGTKIAMESAIALADALTSLEDEPVTAALERFEQVRQPQVERLQDRATRSQLWWESFEARQYLSPARMAMAYLSRAGAVSLDDVLVSDRELAAQALAEFAGVEPDEVPDSGLTGWVLERPVSTPHHQYPRRLHDDPGRTTATVRVDSGDAWGPDGTQLIEQAEEFLHRGAAVIRLTGEDSQGALLDRLAVGERIRAELPVLVDVAAGPRYLRLAVDGVVAGRTDLVHVTEGS
;
A
#
# COMPACT_ATOMS: atom_id res chain seq x y z
N MET A 1 -20.90 -0.14 -10.38
CA MET A 1 -21.78 1.01 -10.10
C MET A 1 -23.00 1.01 -11.00
N ALA A 2 -22.88 1.24 -12.31
CA ALA A 2 -23.99 1.29 -13.26
C ALA A 2 -24.96 0.09 -13.15
N ARG A 3 -24.45 -1.14 -13.11
CA ARG A 3 -25.27 -2.35 -12.89
C ARG A 3 -26.08 -2.27 -11.57
N LEU A 4 -25.46 -1.84 -10.46
CA LEU A 4 -26.19 -1.75 -9.19
C LEU A 4 -27.33 -0.73 -9.25
N LEU A 5 -27.10 0.41 -9.92
CA LEU A 5 -28.17 1.42 -10.12
C LEU A 5 -29.30 0.87 -10.97
N ALA A 6 -28.99 0.26 -12.13
CA ALA A 6 -30.02 -0.30 -13.01
C ALA A 6 -30.84 -1.41 -12.33
N LEU A 7 -30.22 -2.26 -11.49
CA LEU A 7 -30.93 -3.31 -10.75
C LEU A 7 -31.80 -2.77 -9.62
N ARG A 8 -31.35 -1.71 -8.95
CA ARG A 8 -32.06 -1.16 -7.77
C ARG A 8 -33.11 -0.11 -8.15
N HIS A 9 -32.93 0.53 -9.28
CA HIS A 9 -33.80 1.57 -9.81
C HIS A 9 -34.17 1.28 -11.29
N PRO A 10 -35.07 0.32 -11.53
CA PRO A 10 -35.43 -0.08 -12.89
C PRO A 10 -36.00 1.04 -13.76
N ASP A 11 -36.53 2.08 -13.12
CA ASP A 11 -37.10 3.25 -13.81
C ASP A 11 -36.05 4.31 -14.18
N TRP A 12 -34.79 4.14 -13.74
CA TRP A 12 -33.72 5.07 -14.05
C TRP A 12 -33.08 4.73 -15.39
N LEU A 13 -32.85 5.74 -16.21
CA LEU A 13 -32.02 5.62 -17.39
C LEU A 13 -30.54 5.73 -16.97
N VAL A 14 -29.80 4.62 -17.08
CA VAL A 14 -28.37 4.58 -16.74
C VAL A 14 -27.56 4.42 -18.01
N SER A 15 -26.71 5.40 -18.34
CA SER A 15 -25.77 5.34 -19.44
C SER A 15 -24.33 5.24 -18.91
N LEU A 16 -23.49 4.48 -19.61
CA LEU A 16 -22.08 4.27 -19.34
C LEU A 16 -21.25 4.64 -20.57
N HIS A 17 -20.41 5.67 -20.45
CA HIS A 17 -19.48 6.07 -21.50
C HIS A 17 -18.09 5.51 -21.18
N GLU A 18 -17.55 4.63 -22.03
CA GLU A 18 -16.22 4.05 -21.89
C GLU A 18 -15.48 4.12 -23.23
N ARG A 19 -14.30 4.75 -23.22
CA ARG A 19 -13.52 4.95 -24.45
C ARG A 19 -12.78 3.72 -24.95
N ASN A 20 -12.48 2.75 -24.05
CA ASN A 20 -11.71 1.56 -24.40
C ASN A 20 -12.58 0.31 -24.35
N SER A 21 -12.30 -0.64 -25.22
CA SER A 21 -12.83 -2.00 -25.08
C SER A 21 -12.14 -2.72 -23.89
N PRO A 22 -12.75 -3.79 -23.34
CA PRO A 22 -12.12 -4.57 -22.26
C PRO A 22 -10.75 -5.14 -22.66
N GLU A 23 -10.52 -5.36 -23.93
CA GLU A 23 -9.26 -5.87 -24.52
C GLU A 23 -8.17 -4.79 -24.56
N GLU A 24 -8.55 -3.52 -24.65
CA GLU A 24 -7.64 -2.37 -24.73
C GLU A 24 -7.22 -1.84 -23.34
N THR A 25 -7.33 -2.67 -22.32
CA THR A 25 -6.89 -2.30 -20.96
C THR A 25 -5.36 -2.38 -20.82
N PHE A 26 -4.83 -1.73 -19.80
CA PHE A 26 -3.43 -1.82 -19.43
C PHE A 26 -3.21 -2.79 -18.25
N GLY A 27 -1.95 -3.24 -18.06
CA GLY A 27 -1.59 -4.14 -16.98
C GLY A 27 -2.11 -5.57 -17.19
N PHE A 28 -2.10 -6.38 -16.16
CA PHE A 28 -2.26 -7.82 -16.26
C PHE A 28 -3.26 -8.37 -15.24
N GLY A 29 -2.81 -8.90 -14.11
CA GLY A 29 -3.68 -9.42 -13.06
C GLY A 29 -4.10 -8.34 -12.08
N VAL A 30 -5.28 -8.50 -11.50
CA VAL A 30 -5.82 -7.63 -10.44
C VAL A 30 -6.10 -8.47 -9.22
N GLY A 31 -5.54 -8.07 -8.06
CA GLY A 31 -5.75 -8.74 -6.79
C GLY A 31 -7.16 -8.51 -6.22
N LEU A 32 -7.76 -9.56 -5.69
CA LEU A 32 -9.08 -9.54 -5.04
C LEU A 32 -8.90 -9.83 -3.54
N THR A 33 -9.17 -8.84 -2.71
CA THR A 33 -9.04 -8.98 -1.24
C THR A 33 -10.30 -9.59 -0.62
N GLY A 34 -10.17 -10.33 0.48
CA GLY A 34 -11.30 -10.94 1.16
C GLY A 34 -12.36 -9.94 1.62
N GLY A 35 -11.96 -8.73 2.04
CA GLY A 35 -12.89 -7.65 2.38
C GLY A 35 -13.75 -7.20 1.20
N LEU A 36 -13.11 -7.01 0.03
CA LEU A 36 -13.81 -6.68 -1.21
C LEU A 36 -14.79 -7.78 -1.63
N LEU A 37 -14.34 -9.03 -1.59
CA LEU A 37 -15.19 -10.19 -1.97
C LEU A 37 -16.40 -10.30 -1.05
N LYS A 38 -16.24 -10.04 0.25
CA LYS A 38 -17.36 -10.00 1.20
C LYS A 38 -18.34 -8.87 0.86
N ALA A 39 -17.87 -7.66 0.60
CA ALA A 39 -18.73 -6.54 0.24
C ALA A 39 -19.49 -6.82 -1.07
N LEU A 40 -18.82 -7.38 -2.07
CA LEU A 40 -19.42 -7.73 -3.34
C LEU A 40 -20.47 -8.83 -3.21
N SER A 41 -20.21 -9.88 -2.39
CA SER A 41 -21.17 -10.97 -2.15
C SER A 41 -22.48 -10.50 -1.52
N GLN A 42 -22.45 -9.41 -0.76
CA GLN A 42 -23.61 -8.78 -0.15
C GLN A 42 -24.35 -7.86 -1.11
N ALA A 43 -23.61 -7.10 -1.93
CA ALA A 43 -24.19 -6.09 -2.82
C ALA A 43 -24.73 -6.67 -4.14
N ASP A 44 -24.03 -7.65 -4.69
CA ASP A 44 -24.35 -8.32 -5.98
C ASP A 44 -23.85 -9.79 -5.96
N PRO A 45 -24.65 -10.73 -5.43
CA PRO A 45 -24.27 -12.13 -5.31
C PRO A 45 -24.00 -12.82 -6.68
N ASP A 46 -24.63 -12.35 -7.75
CA ASP A 46 -24.47 -12.93 -9.08
C ASP A 46 -23.11 -12.52 -9.65
N LEU A 47 -22.80 -11.25 -9.61
CA LEU A 47 -21.51 -10.71 -10.05
C LEU A 47 -20.35 -11.29 -9.20
N TYR A 48 -20.57 -11.45 -7.89
CA TYR A 48 -19.61 -12.12 -7.00
C TYR A 48 -19.28 -13.53 -7.48
N ARG A 49 -20.31 -14.35 -7.86
CA ARG A 49 -20.10 -15.72 -8.33
C ARG A 49 -19.34 -15.76 -9.65
N GLU A 50 -19.63 -14.85 -10.58
CA GLU A 50 -18.94 -14.76 -11.85
C GLU A 50 -17.47 -14.38 -11.68
N ILE A 51 -17.18 -13.35 -10.88
CA ILE A 51 -15.81 -12.90 -10.61
C ILE A 51 -15.01 -13.98 -9.89
N THR A 52 -15.56 -14.59 -8.84
CA THR A 52 -14.85 -15.62 -8.07
C THR A 52 -14.68 -16.92 -8.86
N GLY A 53 -15.62 -17.26 -9.73
CA GLY A 53 -15.52 -18.41 -10.64
C GLY A 53 -14.45 -18.23 -11.73
N ALA A 54 -14.11 -16.98 -12.07
CA ALA A 54 -13.07 -16.66 -13.04
C ALA A 54 -11.72 -16.31 -12.42
N ALA A 55 -11.64 -16.16 -11.10
CA ALA A 55 -10.43 -15.79 -10.38
C ALA A 55 -9.51 -17.00 -10.16
N TYR A 56 -8.21 -16.78 -10.26
CA TYR A 56 -7.20 -17.73 -9.81
C TYR A 56 -6.95 -17.50 -8.30
N THR A 57 -7.03 -18.55 -7.51
CA THR A 57 -6.89 -18.49 -6.05
C THR A 57 -5.53 -19.02 -5.61
N PHE A 58 -4.96 -18.37 -4.59
CA PHE A 58 -3.73 -18.80 -3.95
C PHE A 58 -3.82 -18.51 -2.44
N SER A 59 -3.02 -19.22 -1.65
CA SER A 59 -3.13 -19.18 -0.18
C SER A 59 -1.83 -18.82 0.53
N SER A 60 -0.79 -18.44 -0.21
CA SER A 60 0.51 -18.08 0.34
C SER A 60 0.98 -16.71 -0.14
N SER A 61 1.78 -16.06 0.69
CA SER A 61 2.58 -14.91 0.31
C SER A 61 3.90 -14.94 1.05
N GLY A 62 4.93 -14.30 0.50
CA GLY A 62 6.25 -14.32 1.10
C GLY A 62 7.24 -13.37 0.46
N PHE A 63 8.45 -13.43 0.98
CA PHE A 63 9.64 -12.84 0.38
C PHE A 63 10.52 -13.94 -0.19
N ARG A 64 11.15 -13.68 -1.32
CA ARG A 64 12.33 -14.39 -1.82
C ARG A 64 13.52 -13.44 -1.72
N LEU A 65 14.29 -13.57 -0.63
CA LEU A 65 15.43 -12.70 -0.36
C LEU A 65 16.73 -13.44 -0.71
N PRO A 66 17.83 -12.73 -1.00
CA PRO A 66 19.14 -13.38 -1.23
C PRO A 66 19.62 -14.26 -0.07
N GLN A 67 19.20 -13.95 1.16
CA GLN A 67 19.57 -14.70 2.37
C GLN A 67 18.56 -15.81 2.74
N GLY A 68 17.51 -16.01 1.96
CA GLY A 68 16.48 -17.04 2.17
C GLY A 68 15.05 -16.52 2.07
N ASP A 69 14.11 -17.42 2.03
CA ASP A 69 12.69 -17.12 1.89
C ASP A 69 12.03 -16.86 3.26
N ALA A 70 11.00 -16.03 3.28
CA ALA A 70 10.15 -15.84 4.44
C ALA A 70 8.66 -15.91 4.05
N SER A 71 7.88 -16.68 4.80
CA SER A 71 6.42 -16.69 4.70
C SER A 71 5.83 -15.41 5.31
N LEU A 72 4.75 -14.91 4.74
CA LEU A 72 3.91 -13.86 5.32
C LEU A 72 2.58 -14.42 5.85
N GLY A 73 2.55 -15.73 6.09
CA GLY A 73 1.40 -16.45 6.55
C GLY A 73 0.50 -16.98 5.43
N ARG A 74 -0.52 -17.71 5.83
CA ARG A 74 -1.54 -18.26 4.93
C ARG A 74 -2.77 -17.35 4.93
N PHE A 75 -3.22 -17.00 3.76
CA PHE A 75 -4.46 -16.23 3.58
C PHE A 75 -5.11 -16.61 2.26
N HIS A 76 -6.42 -16.51 2.22
CA HIS A 76 -7.12 -16.70 0.96
C HIS A 76 -7.10 -15.41 0.15
N ALA A 77 -6.40 -15.44 -0.95
CA ALA A 77 -6.38 -14.37 -1.93
C ALA A 77 -6.74 -14.90 -3.31
N GLY A 78 -7.20 -14.02 -4.15
CA GLY A 78 -7.44 -14.32 -5.54
C GLY A 78 -6.92 -13.19 -6.42
N ALA A 79 -6.68 -13.51 -7.67
CA ALA A 79 -6.42 -12.52 -8.70
C ALA A 79 -7.14 -12.93 -9.98
N ILE A 80 -7.55 -11.94 -10.76
CA ILE A 80 -8.23 -12.13 -12.03
C ILE A 80 -7.53 -11.31 -13.11
N GLY A 81 -7.44 -11.83 -14.33
CA GLY A 81 -6.95 -11.05 -15.46
C GLY A 81 -7.82 -9.82 -15.67
N ARG A 82 -7.20 -8.64 -15.79
CA ARG A 82 -7.90 -7.35 -15.86
C ARG A 82 -8.93 -7.29 -16.99
N ALA A 83 -8.56 -7.72 -18.20
CA ALA A 83 -9.49 -7.79 -19.32
C ALA A 83 -10.70 -8.69 -19.03
N ARG A 84 -10.49 -9.83 -18.33
CA ARG A 84 -11.59 -10.73 -17.95
C ARG A 84 -12.52 -10.08 -16.91
N LEU A 85 -11.95 -9.37 -15.92
CA LEU A 85 -12.74 -8.63 -14.95
C LEU A 85 -13.60 -7.55 -15.63
N LEU A 86 -12.99 -6.74 -16.51
CA LEU A 86 -13.71 -5.68 -17.22
C LEU A 86 -14.82 -6.24 -18.09
N ARG A 87 -14.59 -7.38 -18.76
CA ARG A 87 -15.63 -8.04 -19.57
C ARG A 87 -16.80 -8.50 -18.71
N ILE A 88 -16.55 -9.15 -17.56
CA ILE A 88 -17.60 -9.57 -16.62
C ILE A 88 -18.41 -8.33 -16.14
N LEU A 89 -17.72 -7.25 -15.79
CA LEU A 89 -18.38 -6.02 -15.35
C LEU A 89 -19.24 -5.38 -16.44
N LEU A 90 -18.76 -5.36 -17.68
CA LEU A 90 -19.47 -4.79 -18.83
C LEU A 90 -20.67 -5.66 -19.21
N GLU A 91 -20.48 -6.98 -19.33
CA GLU A 91 -21.58 -7.94 -19.60
C GLU A 91 -22.65 -7.86 -18.51
N GLY A 92 -22.23 -7.77 -17.24
CA GLY A 92 -23.14 -7.60 -16.11
C GLY A 92 -23.90 -6.27 -16.13
N ALA A 93 -23.27 -5.18 -16.55
CA ALA A 93 -23.95 -3.88 -16.71
C ALA A 93 -24.96 -3.90 -17.86
N THR A 94 -24.53 -4.39 -19.03
CA THR A 94 -25.41 -4.51 -20.22
C THR A 94 -26.59 -5.43 -19.94
N GLY A 95 -26.36 -6.57 -19.27
CA GLY A 95 -27.43 -7.52 -18.89
C GLY A 95 -28.42 -6.94 -17.87
N ALA A 96 -28.05 -5.90 -17.14
CA ALA A 96 -28.95 -5.15 -16.25
C ALA A 96 -29.69 -3.98 -16.93
N GLY A 97 -29.50 -3.78 -18.25
CA GLY A 97 -30.18 -2.74 -19.00
C GLY A 97 -29.42 -1.40 -19.08
N VAL A 98 -28.14 -1.36 -18.66
CA VAL A 98 -27.31 -0.16 -18.82
C VAL A 98 -27.04 0.10 -20.30
N GLN A 99 -27.23 1.34 -20.75
CA GLN A 99 -26.84 1.79 -22.08
C GLN A 99 -25.34 2.05 -22.11
N VAL A 100 -24.60 1.25 -22.92
CA VAL A 100 -23.14 1.38 -23.03
C VAL A 100 -22.77 2.06 -24.33
N GLU A 101 -22.02 3.15 -24.20
CA GLU A 101 -21.54 3.95 -25.33
C GLU A 101 -20.00 3.91 -25.39
N SER A 102 -19.47 3.40 -26.51
CA SER A 102 -18.03 3.20 -26.72
C SER A 102 -17.38 4.45 -27.31
N HIS A 103 -17.35 5.53 -26.53
CA HIS A 103 -16.62 6.74 -26.89
C HIS A 103 -16.18 7.54 -25.63
N SER A 104 -15.21 8.43 -25.84
CA SER A 104 -14.83 9.39 -24.81
C SER A 104 -15.93 10.44 -24.67
N CYS A 105 -16.27 10.79 -23.42
CA CYS A 105 -17.24 11.79 -23.10
C CYS A 105 -16.62 12.79 -22.10
N ASP A 106 -16.70 14.10 -22.40
CA ASP A 106 -16.38 15.11 -21.39
C ASP A 106 -17.59 15.31 -20.47
N VAL A 107 -17.34 15.60 -19.20
CA VAL A 107 -18.41 15.84 -18.22
C VAL A 107 -19.39 16.90 -18.68
N THR A 108 -18.93 17.92 -19.41
CA THR A 108 -19.77 19.01 -19.92
C THR A 108 -20.71 18.58 -21.02
N ASP A 109 -20.42 17.49 -21.75
CA ASP A 109 -21.25 17.00 -22.84
C ASP A 109 -22.57 16.38 -22.32
N VAL A 110 -22.55 15.89 -21.09
CA VAL A 110 -23.69 15.18 -20.46
C VAL A 110 -24.31 15.95 -19.28
N LEU A 111 -23.65 17.01 -18.81
CA LEU A 111 -24.05 17.69 -17.58
C LEU A 111 -25.48 18.27 -17.65
N ASP A 112 -25.88 18.82 -18.78
CA ASP A 112 -27.19 19.46 -18.89
C ASP A 112 -28.34 18.44 -18.95
N ASP A 113 -28.10 17.28 -19.55
CA ASP A 113 -29.12 16.25 -19.79
C ASP A 113 -29.20 15.20 -18.65
N ALA A 114 -28.19 15.10 -17.77
CA ALA A 114 -28.17 14.14 -16.69
C ALA A 114 -28.63 14.74 -15.36
N ASP A 115 -29.38 13.98 -14.56
CA ASP A 115 -29.72 14.31 -13.17
C ASP A 115 -28.54 14.09 -12.22
N LEU A 116 -27.65 13.12 -12.55
CA LEU A 116 -26.44 12.79 -11.82
C LEU A 116 -25.36 12.34 -12.78
N VAL A 117 -24.15 12.87 -12.64
CA VAL A 117 -22.94 12.44 -13.36
C VAL A 117 -21.96 11.80 -12.40
N ILE A 118 -21.62 10.53 -12.65
CA ILE A 118 -20.64 9.77 -11.87
C ILE A 118 -19.34 9.70 -12.67
N ALA A 119 -18.36 10.51 -12.29
CA ALA A 119 -17.06 10.56 -12.94
C ALA A 119 -16.13 9.48 -12.37
N ALA A 120 -15.91 8.42 -13.15
CA ALA A 120 -14.99 7.31 -12.85
C ALA A 120 -13.85 7.24 -13.87
N ASP A 121 -13.37 8.39 -14.33
CA ASP A 121 -12.43 8.61 -15.43
C ASP A 121 -10.95 8.43 -15.03
N GLY A 122 -10.71 7.76 -13.88
CA GLY A 122 -9.42 7.23 -13.48
C GLY A 122 -8.47 8.24 -12.83
N ALA A 123 -7.22 7.80 -12.56
CA ALA A 123 -6.25 8.58 -11.80
C ALA A 123 -5.87 9.92 -12.46
N ALA A 124 -5.94 10.02 -13.79
CA ALA A 124 -5.70 11.24 -14.55
C ALA A 124 -6.99 12.03 -14.84
N SER A 125 -8.04 11.85 -14.05
CA SER A 125 -9.39 12.38 -14.25
C SER A 125 -9.44 13.82 -14.78
N ALA A 126 -10.01 13.98 -15.97
CA ALA A 126 -10.27 15.27 -16.59
C ALA A 126 -11.36 16.04 -15.81
N THR A 127 -12.37 15.32 -15.31
CA THR A 127 -13.44 15.88 -14.49
C THR A 127 -12.89 16.47 -13.20
N ARG A 128 -12.06 15.72 -12.46
CA ARG A 128 -11.41 16.23 -11.24
C ARG A 128 -10.55 17.46 -11.53
N ASN A 129 -9.77 17.42 -12.61
CA ASN A 129 -8.91 18.55 -12.97
C ASN A 129 -9.68 19.81 -13.37
N ARG A 130 -10.85 19.64 -14.02
CA ARG A 130 -11.73 20.75 -14.39
C ARG A 130 -12.31 21.47 -13.17
N TYR A 131 -12.67 20.73 -12.13
CA TYR A 131 -13.27 21.22 -10.88
C TYR A 131 -12.30 21.06 -9.71
N GLN A 132 -11.00 21.35 -9.96
CA GLN A 132 -9.94 21.10 -8.97
C GLN A 132 -10.16 21.85 -7.65
N GLU A 133 -10.59 23.12 -7.73
CA GLU A 133 -10.84 23.96 -6.56
C GLU A 133 -12.06 23.46 -5.77
N GLU A 134 -13.14 23.10 -6.46
CA GLU A 134 -14.39 22.64 -5.86
C GLU A 134 -14.23 21.29 -5.16
N PHE A 135 -13.43 20.37 -5.73
CA PHE A 135 -13.08 19.10 -5.11
C PHE A 135 -11.96 19.22 -4.08
N GLY A 136 -11.25 20.35 -4.03
CA GLY A 136 -10.04 20.50 -3.21
C GLY A 136 -9.04 19.38 -3.51
N ALA A 137 -8.80 19.16 -4.81
CA ALA A 137 -8.02 18.02 -5.28
C ALA A 137 -6.51 18.27 -5.18
N GLU A 138 -5.81 17.32 -4.57
CA GLU A 138 -4.35 17.28 -4.47
C GLU A 138 -3.83 15.98 -5.08
N VAL A 139 -2.74 16.08 -5.86
CA VAL A 139 -2.04 14.93 -6.45
C VAL A 139 -0.59 14.97 -6.01
N THR A 140 -0.20 14.03 -5.17
CA THR A 140 1.16 13.92 -4.64
C THR A 140 1.88 12.74 -5.30
N PRO A 141 2.96 12.97 -6.08
CA PRO A 141 3.76 11.88 -6.63
C PRO A 141 4.58 11.20 -5.55
N GLY A 142 4.70 9.87 -5.64
CA GLY A 142 5.69 9.11 -4.88
C GLY A 142 7.11 9.40 -5.38
N ARG A 143 8.12 8.97 -4.64
CA ARG A 143 9.54 9.10 -5.02
C ARG A 143 10.02 7.92 -5.85
N GLY A 144 9.41 6.76 -5.66
CA GLY A 144 9.71 5.56 -6.42
C GLY A 144 9.07 5.57 -7.79
N ARG A 145 9.68 4.84 -8.70
CA ARG A 145 9.14 4.52 -10.03
C ARG A 145 8.63 3.10 -10.04
N PHE A 146 7.65 2.83 -10.87
CA PHE A 146 7.19 1.47 -11.12
C PHE A 146 6.99 1.19 -12.61
N ILE A 147 7.07 -0.09 -12.95
CA ILE A 147 6.62 -0.62 -14.23
C ILE A 147 5.77 -1.87 -13.99
N TRP A 148 4.68 -2.02 -14.74
CA TRP A 148 3.78 -3.17 -14.63
C TRP A 148 4.01 -4.15 -15.76
N CYS A 149 4.51 -5.35 -15.44
CA CYS A 149 4.89 -6.39 -16.38
C CYS A 149 4.02 -7.64 -16.21
N GLY A 150 3.83 -8.39 -17.29
CA GLY A 150 3.33 -9.76 -17.26
C GLY A 150 4.46 -10.75 -17.49
N ALA A 151 4.28 -11.98 -17.02
CA ALA A 151 5.19 -13.08 -17.34
C ALA A 151 4.44 -14.40 -17.46
N GLU A 152 4.92 -15.29 -18.34
CA GLU A 152 4.57 -16.70 -18.33
C GLU A 152 5.40 -17.43 -17.27
N ALA A 153 5.08 -17.16 -16.00
CA ALA A 153 5.75 -17.75 -14.86
C ALA A 153 4.74 -18.36 -13.89
N THR A 154 5.07 -19.52 -13.35
CA THR A 154 4.29 -20.18 -12.30
C THR A 154 4.74 -19.69 -10.94
N LEU A 155 3.84 -19.06 -10.21
CA LEU A 155 4.03 -18.66 -8.82
C LEU A 155 3.00 -19.38 -7.94
N ASP A 156 3.45 -19.87 -6.78
CA ASP A 156 2.56 -20.56 -5.83
C ASP A 156 1.71 -19.57 -5.01
N GLY A 157 2.06 -18.27 -5.06
CA GLY A 157 1.36 -17.23 -4.33
C GLY A 157 1.92 -15.85 -4.60
N GLY A 158 1.52 -14.89 -3.77
CA GLY A 158 2.07 -13.55 -3.78
C GLY A 158 3.52 -13.56 -3.28
N VAL A 159 4.43 -12.87 -3.96
CA VAL A 159 5.83 -12.85 -3.57
C VAL A 159 6.48 -11.49 -3.82
N PHE A 160 7.32 -11.05 -2.87
CA PHE A 160 8.18 -9.90 -3.00
C PHE A 160 9.61 -10.36 -3.29
N ILE A 161 10.18 -9.86 -4.38
CA ILE A 161 11.48 -10.32 -4.88
C ILE A 161 12.39 -9.12 -5.11
N PRO A 162 13.31 -8.81 -4.20
CA PRO A 162 14.35 -7.82 -4.44
C PRO A 162 15.47 -8.43 -5.30
N VAL A 163 15.86 -7.71 -6.35
CA VAL A 163 16.98 -8.07 -7.23
C VAL A 163 17.94 -6.88 -7.31
N LYS A 164 19.18 -7.10 -6.90
CA LYS A 164 20.25 -6.10 -6.98
C LYS A 164 21.00 -6.25 -8.29
N THR A 165 21.11 -5.14 -9.03
CA THR A 165 21.89 -5.04 -10.26
C THR A 165 23.05 -4.06 -10.06
N GLN A 166 23.88 -3.84 -11.08
CA GLN A 166 24.90 -2.80 -11.08
C GLN A 166 24.30 -1.37 -10.98
N ASP A 167 23.05 -1.19 -11.42
CA ASP A 167 22.36 0.10 -11.45
C ASP A 167 21.59 0.40 -10.15
N GLY A 168 21.35 -0.62 -9.32
CA GLY A 168 20.68 -0.50 -8.05
C GLY A 168 19.71 -1.64 -7.76
N LEU A 169 18.78 -1.39 -6.84
CA LEU A 169 17.81 -2.36 -6.38
C LEU A 169 16.48 -2.22 -7.12
N PHE A 170 15.97 -3.33 -7.63
CA PHE A 170 14.62 -3.48 -8.16
C PHE A 170 13.84 -4.45 -7.28
N VAL A 171 12.61 -4.13 -6.93
CA VAL A 171 11.76 -4.99 -6.10
C VAL A 171 10.50 -5.35 -6.87
N ALA A 172 10.29 -6.62 -7.15
CA ALA A 172 9.07 -7.10 -7.79
C ALA A 172 8.02 -7.47 -6.73
N HIS A 173 6.81 -6.95 -6.92
CA HIS A 173 5.59 -7.40 -6.26
C HIS A 173 4.86 -8.29 -7.24
N ALA A 174 4.97 -9.60 -7.07
CA ALA A 174 4.49 -10.56 -8.05
C ALA A 174 3.40 -11.47 -7.47
N TYR A 175 2.42 -11.84 -8.29
CA TYR A 175 1.38 -12.79 -7.91
C TYR A 175 0.76 -13.45 -9.16
N PRO A 176 0.29 -14.72 -9.04
CA PRO A 176 -0.35 -15.42 -10.16
C PRO A 176 -1.78 -14.94 -10.36
N TYR A 177 -2.24 -14.91 -11.61
CA TYR A 177 -3.65 -14.73 -11.98
C TYR A 177 -4.14 -15.81 -12.97
N GLY A 178 -3.34 -16.87 -13.11
CA GLY A 178 -3.60 -18.08 -13.89
C GLY A 178 -2.45 -19.07 -13.69
N GLU A 179 -2.60 -20.32 -14.13
CA GLU A 179 -1.61 -21.39 -13.92
C GLU A 179 -0.18 -21.04 -14.35
N LYS A 180 -0.06 -20.37 -15.50
CA LYS A 180 1.23 -19.94 -16.08
C LYS A 180 1.27 -18.44 -16.35
N ARG A 181 0.43 -17.66 -15.67
CA ARG A 181 0.34 -16.21 -15.87
C ARG A 181 0.47 -15.50 -14.56
N SER A 182 1.49 -14.69 -14.47
CA SER A 182 1.77 -13.87 -13.30
C SER A 182 1.95 -12.40 -13.67
N THR A 183 1.55 -11.53 -12.77
CA THR A 183 1.81 -10.12 -12.86
C THR A 183 2.99 -9.76 -11.96
N PHE A 184 3.78 -8.77 -12.40
CA PHE A 184 4.90 -8.21 -11.68
C PHE A 184 4.78 -6.70 -11.72
N VAL A 185 4.60 -6.07 -10.56
CA VAL A 185 4.78 -4.64 -10.38
C VAL A 185 6.19 -4.46 -9.86
N ILE A 186 7.10 -3.92 -10.68
CA ILE A 186 8.50 -3.76 -10.30
C ILE A 186 8.73 -2.32 -9.92
N GLU A 187 9.21 -2.11 -8.69
CA GLU A 187 9.52 -0.80 -8.12
C GLU A 187 11.04 -0.60 -8.03
N ALA A 188 11.48 0.63 -8.24
CA ALA A 188 12.85 1.06 -8.01
C ALA A 188 12.91 2.57 -7.72
N SER A 189 14.00 3.04 -7.11
CA SER A 189 14.20 4.48 -6.95
C SER A 189 14.35 5.17 -8.31
N ALA A 190 13.98 6.45 -8.40
CA ALA A 190 14.14 7.23 -9.63
C ALA A 190 15.62 7.26 -10.10
N GLU A 191 16.56 7.27 -9.15
CA GLU A 191 18.00 7.21 -9.44
C GLU A 191 18.41 5.87 -10.05
N THR A 192 17.89 4.74 -9.53
CA THR A 192 18.14 3.40 -10.08
C THR A 192 17.62 3.30 -11.51
N VAL A 193 16.37 3.76 -11.75
CA VAL A 193 15.78 3.78 -13.09
C VAL A 193 16.58 4.67 -14.04
N GLY A 194 17.07 5.84 -13.56
CA GLY A 194 17.91 6.74 -14.32
C GLY A 194 19.27 6.11 -14.69
N ARG A 195 19.96 5.46 -13.72
CA ARG A 195 21.23 4.75 -13.99
C ARG A 195 21.07 3.59 -14.97
N ALA A 196 19.94 2.89 -14.91
CA ALA A 196 19.61 1.83 -15.86
C ALA A 196 19.25 2.35 -17.27
N GLY A 197 19.18 3.68 -17.48
CA GLY A 197 18.93 4.30 -18.76
C GLY A 197 17.46 4.47 -19.14
N PHE A 198 16.55 4.35 -18.17
CA PHE A 198 15.10 4.41 -18.38
C PHE A 198 14.44 5.65 -17.72
N GLY A 199 15.19 6.74 -17.56
CA GLY A 199 14.69 7.99 -17.01
C GLY A 199 13.51 8.58 -17.80
N ASP A 200 13.49 9.87 -18.00
CA ASP A 200 12.37 10.55 -18.67
C ASP A 200 12.41 10.29 -20.18
N ARG A 201 11.67 9.27 -20.62
CA ARG A 201 11.44 8.95 -22.04
C ARG A 201 10.12 9.56 -22.49
N GLN A 202 10.14 10.18 -23.69
CA GLN A 202 8.92 10.60 -24.37
C GLN A 202 8.39 9.45 -25.24
N TRP A 203 7.09 9.29 -25.24
CA TRP A 203 6.39 8.24 -25.98
C TRP A 203 5.58 8.86 -27.13
N SER A 204 5.66 8.27 -28.30
CA SER A 204 4.94 8.75 -29.48
C SER A 204 3.50 8.23 -29.53
N ASP A 205 3.24 7.08 -28.91
CA ASP A 205 1.92 6.44 -28.87
C ASP A 205 1.58 6.02 -27.42
N GLU A 206 0.34 6.24 -27.00
CA GLU A 206 -0.18 5.80 -25.70
C GLU A 206 -0.19 4.27 -25.53
N GLY A 207 -0.24 3.51 -26.63
CA GLY A 207 -0.25 2.05 -26.66
C GLY A 207 1.11 1.38 -26.44
N GLU A 208 2.24 2.08 -26.65
CA GLU A 208 3.58 1.51 -26.59
C GLU A 208 3.99 1.04 -25.20
N SER A 209 4.81 0.00 -25.14
CA SER A 209 5.54 -0.45 -23.95
C SER A 209 7.02 -0.10 -24.05
N ASP A 210 7.73 0.00 -22.92
CA ASP A 210 9.16 0.16 -22.87
C ASP A 210 9.87 -1.19 -23.05
N ASP A 211 9.98 -1.64 -24.30
CA ASP A 211 10.56 -2.94 -24.63
C ASP A 211 12.02 -3.06 -24.16
N ALA A 212 12.78 -1.97 -24.17
CA ALA A 212 14.15 -1.97 -23.67
C ALA A 212 14.22 -2.18 -22.14
N ALA A 213 13.28 -1.57 -21.40
CA ALA A 213 13.16 -1.81 -19.97
C ALA A 213 12.69 -3.26 -19.69
N LEU A 214 11.73 -3.77 -20.45
CA LEU A 214 11.26 -5.17 -20.32
C LEU A 214 12.38 -6.17 -20.57
N GLU A 215 13.22 -5.94 -21.59
CA GLU A 215 14.37 -6.79 -21.87
C GLU A 215 15.43 -6.73 -20.76
N TYR A 216 15.76 -5.53 -20.28
CA TYR A 216 16.67 -5.34 -19.14
C TYR A 216 16.18 -6.08 -17.90
N LEU A 217 14.93 -5.86 -17.53
CA LEU A 217 14.31 -6.51 -16.37
C LEU A 217 14.21 -8.02 -16.54
N SER A 218 13.94 -8.53 -17.74
CA SER A 218 13.94 -9.97 -18.03
C SER A 218 15.30 -10.60 -17.78
N ARG A 219 16.39 -9.90 -18.10
CA ARG A 219 17.74 -10.36 -17.75
C ARG A 219 17.99 -10.30 -16.25
N ALA A 220 17.60 -9.20 -15.60
CA ALA A 220 17.77 -9.02 -14.16
C ALA A 220 17.02 -10.08 -13.33
N PHE A 221 15.80 -10.43 -13.72
CA PHE A 221 14.94 -11.41 -13.06
C PHE A 221 14.95 -12.79 -13.73
N SER A 222 15.99 -13.14 -14.51
CA SER A 222 16.03 -14.38 -15.30
C SER A 222 15.86 -15.66 -14.47
N GLU A 223 16.43 -15.69 -13.26
CA GLU A 223 16.29 -16.81 -12.33
C GLU A 223 14.84 -16.99 -11.89
N GLN A 224 14.17 -15.90 -11.52
CA GLN A 224 12.79 -15.88 -11.04
C GLN A 224 11.77 -16.18 -12.16
N LEU A 225 12.15 -15.90 -13.40
CA LEU A 225 11.35 -16.18 -14.60
C LEU A 225 11.62 -17.58 -15.18
N GLY A 226 12.58 -18.36 -14.59
CA GLY A 226 12.95 -19.67 -15.12
C GLY A 226 13.46 -19.61 -16.57
N GLY A 227 14.11 -18.54 -16.97
CA GLY A 227 14.61 -18.28 -18.32
C GLY A 227 13.55 -17.68 -19.29
N GLY A 228 12.35 -17.37 -18.81
CA GLY A 228 11.33 -16.64 -19.56
C GLY A 228 11.62 -15.13 -19.66
N SER A 229 10.68 -14.39 -20.21
CA SER A 229 10.78 -12.94 -20.35
C SER A 229 9.51 -12.24 -19.86
N PHE A 230 9.67 -10.95 -19.51
CA PHE A 230 8.52 -10.09 -19.28
C PHE A 230 7.84 -9.69 -20.57
N SER A 231 6.52 -9.58 -20.53
CA SER A 231 5.69 -9.01 -21.57
C SER A 231 5.13 -7.66 -21.13
N GLY A 232 4.94 -6.76 -22.09
CA GLY A 232 4.36 -5.45 -21.89
C GLY A 232 2.88 -5.41 -22.29
N ASN A 233 2.12 -4.55 -21.62
CA ASN A 233 0.80 -4.10 -22.00
C ASN A 233 0.66 -2.64 -21.56
N ARG A 234 1.11 -1.71 -22.40
CA ARG A 234 1.32 -0.30 -22.06
C ARG A 234 2.25 -0.13 -20.86
N SER A 235 3.26 -1.01 -20.76
CA SER A 235 4.19 -1.09 -19.63
C SER A 235 5.28 -0.04 -19.77
N ARG A 236 5.22 0.97 -18.91
CA ARG A 236 6.16 2.11 -18.89
C ARG A 236 6.51 2.46 -17.45
N TRP A 237 7.69 3.02 -17.25
CA TRP A 237 8.06 3.57 -15.96
C TRP A 237 7.19 4.78 -15.62
N GLY A 238 6.44 4.68 -14.55
CA GLY A 238 5.54 5.70 -14.03
C GLY A 238 5.81 6.02 -12.56
N TRP A 239 5.04 6.96 -12.03
CA TRP A 239 5.01 7.33 -10.61
C TRP A 239 3.74 6.82 -9.97
N PHE A 240 3.81 6.37 -8.73
CA PHE A 240 2.62 6.15 -7.94
C PHE A 240 2.13 7.50 -7.40
N ASN A 241 1.08 8.02 -8.00
CA ASN A 241 0.47 9.25 -7.56
C ASN A 241 -0.62 8.96 -6.51
N THR A 242 -0.56 9.66 -5.39
CA THR A 242 -1.65 9.67 -4.41
C THR A 242 -2.58 10.83 -4.73
N VAL A 243 -3.81 10.53 -5.07
CA VAL A 243 -4.89 11.49 -5.29
C VAL A 243 -5.72 11.60 -4.03
N ARG A 244 -5.90 12.81 -3.52
CA ARG A 244 -6.78 13.15 -2.40
C ARG A 244 -7.71 14.27 -2.83
N CYS A 245 -8.99 14.18 -2.46
CA CYS A 245 -9.98 15.22 -2.66
C CYS A 245 -10.67 15.50 -1.33
N THR A 246 -10.76 16.77 -0.93
CA THR A 246 -11.47 17.17 0.31
C THR A 246 -12.97 17.07 0.17
N ARG A 247 -13.47 17.08 -1.07
CA ARG A 247 -14.85 16.81 -1.46
C ARG A 247 -14.89 15.83 -2.61
N TRP A 248 -15.89 14.98 -2.63
CA TRP A 248 -16.06 14.00 -3.71
C TRP A 248 -17.23 14.33 -4.63
N HIS A 249 -18.04 15.35 -4.29
CA HIS A 249 -19.11 15.82 -5.15
C HIS A 249 -19.13 17.35 -5.25
N HIS A 250 -19.64 17.83 -6.38
CA HIS A 250 -19.92 19.24 -6.65
C HIS A 250 -21.18 19.33 -7.51
N GLY A 251 -22.24 19.93 -6.94
CA GLY A 251 -23.58 19.92 -7.58
C GLY A 251 -24.04 18.48 -7.83
N LYS A 252 -24.33 18.17 -9.09
CA LYS A 252 -24.73 16.82 -9.52
C LYS A 252 -23.59 15.96 -10.08
N VAL A 253 -22.34 16.39 -9.93
CA VAL A 253 -21.15 15.60 -10.30
C VAL A 253 -20.54 14.95 -9.07
N VAL A 254 -20.27 13.63 -9.11
CA VAL A 254 -19.58 12.89 -8.06
C VAL A 254 -18.39 12.12 -8.63
N LEU A 255 -17.23 12.23 -7.98
CA LEU A 255 -16.03 11.45 -8.32
C LEU A 255 -16.12 10.05 -7.71
N LEU A 256 -15.65 9.04 -8.44
CA LEU A 256 -15.65 7.65 -8.00
C LEU A 256 -14.35 6.94 -8.36
N GLY A 257 -13.92 6.02 -7.50
CA GLY A 257 -12.71 5.22 -7.73
C GLY A 257 -11.43 6.07 -7.78
N ASP A 258 -10.56 5.80 -8.75
CA ASP A 258 -9.27 6.48 -8.87
C ASP A 258 -9.41 7.98 -9.25
N ALA A 259 -10.57 8.40 -9.75
CA ALA A 259 -10.86 9.82 -9.97
C ALA A 259 -10.96 10.58 -8.63
N ALA A 260 -11.53 9.96 -7.59
CA ALA A 260 -11.70 10.55 -6.26
C ALA A 260 -10.47 10.34 -5.37
N ALA A 261 -9.88 9.13 -5.40
CA ALA A 261 -8.83 8.73 -4.46
C ALA A 261 -8.00 7.58 -5.01
N THR A 262 -6.67 7.73 -4.99
CA THR A 262 -5.73 6.65 -5.26
C THR A 262 -4.89 6.35 -4.04
N ALA A 263 -4.34 5.15 -3.96
CA ALA A 263 -3.44 4.72 -2.90
C ALA A 263 -2.36 3.79 -3.48
N HIS A 264 -1.19 3.78 -2.84
CA HIS A 264 -0.09 2.91 -3.25
C HIS A 264 -0.53 1.42 -3.30
N PRO A 265 -0.18 0.67 -4.36
CA PRO A 265 -0.71 -0.67 -4.61
C PRO A 265 -0.22 -1.75 -3.63
N SER A 266 0.80 -1.47 -2.83
CA SER A 266 1.39 -2.43 -1.87
C SER A 266 0.42 -2.98 -0.80
N LEU A 267 -0.78 -2.42 -0.69
CA LEU A 267 -1.87 -2.94 0.14
C LEU A 267 -2.98 -3.62 -0.69
N GLY A 268 -2.82 -3.74 -2.01
CA GLY A 268 -3.85 -4.28 -2.90
C GLY A 268 -5.15 -3.47 -2.90
N SER A 269 -5.06 -2.14 -2.77
CA SER A 269 -6.19 -1.29 -2.37
C SER A 269 -6.96 -0.63 -3.53
N GLY A 270 -6.38 -0.46 -4.72
CA GLY A 270 -7.02 0.29 -5.82
C GLY A 270 -8.40 -0.25 -6.20
N THR A 271 -8.48 -1.51 -6.62
CA THR A 271 -9.76 -2.17 -6.97
C THR A 271 -10.72 -2.20 -5.78
N LYS A 272 -10.20 -2.40 -4.55
CA LYS A 272 -10.99 -2.37 -3.32
C LYS A 272 -11.62 -1.00 -3.11
N ILE A 273 -10.86 0.10 -3.22
CA ILE A 273 -11.38 1.47 -3.09
C ILE A 273 -12.49 1.70 -4.12
N ALA A 274 -12.23 1.39 -5.39
CA ALA A 274 -13.18 1.64 -6.47
C ALA A 274 -14.49 0.87 -6.30
N MET A 275 -14.44 -0.43 -6.05
CA MET A 275 -15.65 -1.26 -5.95
C MET A 275 -16.43 -1.00 -4.66
N GLU A 276 -15.77 -0.87 -3.51
CA GLU A 276 -16.46 -0.55 -2.26
C GLU A 276 -17.07 0.85 -2.27
N SER A 277 -16.43 1.83 -2.93
CA SER A 277 -17.00 3.17 -3.11
C SER A 277 -18.20 3.13 -4.06
N ALA A 278 -18.17 2.30 -5.11
CA ALA A 278 -19.31 2.07 -5.98
C ALA A 278 -20.52 1.48 -5.24
N ILE A 279 -20.27 0.51 -4.36
CA ILE A 279 -21.32 -0.08 -3.51
C ILE A 279 -21.89 0.98 -2.56
N ALA A 280 -21.04 1.73 -1.86
CA ALA A 280 -21.45 2.74 -0.90
C ALA A 280 -22.27 3.89 -1.57
N LEU A 281 -21.88 4.30 -2.77
CA LEU A 281 -22.65 5.30 -3.53
C LEU A 281 -24.01 4.75 -3.96
N ALA A 282 -24.05 3.48 -4.43
CA ALA A 282 -25.32 2.84 -4.77
C ALA A 282 -26.26 2.72 -3.56
N ASP A 283 -25.70 2.37 -2.38
CA ASP A 283 -26.46 2.29 -1.14
C ASP A 283 -27.04 3.67 -0.73
N ALA A 284 -26.22 4.73 -0.83
CA ALA A 284 -26.65 6.08 -0.51
C ALA A 284 -27.77 6.58 -1.46
N LEU A 285 -27.66 6.27 -2.75
CA LEU A 285 -28.68 6.65 -3.75
C LEU A 285 -29.97 5.81 -3.61
N THR A 286 -29.87 4.55 -3.20
CA THR A 286 -31.04 3.69 -2.94
C THR A 286 -31.86 4.17 -1.74
N SER A 287 -31.22 4.86 -0.80
CA SER A 287 -31.89 5.42 0.39
C SER A 287 -32.54 6.78 0.14
N LEU A 288 -32.55 7.27 -1.12
CA LEU A 288 -33.28 8.45 -1.51
C LEU A 288 -34.77 8.15 -1.50
N GLU A 289 -35.52 8.79 -0.58
CA GLU A 289 -36.99 8.84 -0.64
C GLU A 289 -37.40 10.10 -1.43
N ASP A 290 -37.80 11.15 -0.75
CA ASP A 290 -38.18 12.45 -1.39
C ASP A 290 -37.06 13.52 -1.28
N GLU A 291 -35.84 13.12 -0.94
CA GLU A 291 -34.70 14.02 -0.76
C GLU A 291 -34.00 14.35 -2.10
N PRO A 292 -33.33 15.51 -2.20
CA PRO A 292 -32.53 15.82 -3.37
C PRO A 292 -31.29 14.89 -3.45
N VAL A 293 -30.87 14.61 -4.67
CA VAL A 293 -29.68 13.76 -4.96
C VAL A 293 -28.43 14.20 -4.16
N THR A 294 -28.25 15.52 -3.96
CA THR A 294 -27.14 16.07 -3.18
C THR A 294 -27.09 15.55 -1.75
N ALA A 295 -28.22 15.29 -1.11
CA ALA A 295 -28.24 14.71 0.24
C ALA A 295 -27.69 13.28 0.28
N ALA A 296 -27.94 12.47 -0.76
CA ALA A 296 -27.30 11.14 -0.88
C ALA A 296 -25.79 11.24 -1.13
N LEU A 297 -25.36 12.22 -1.94
CA LEU A 297 -23.93 12.44 -2.20
C LEU A 297 -23.20 12.89 -0.93
N GLU A 298 -23.80 13.75 -0.11
CA GLU A 298 -23.27 14.14 1.20
C GLU A 298 -23.15 12.93 2.15
N ARG A 299 -24.17 12.07 2.23
CA ARG A 299 -24.13 10.84 3.03
C ARG A 299 -23.04 9.87 2.55
N PHE A 300 -22.92 9.69 1.24
CA PHE A 300 -21.86 8.87 0.65
C PHE A 300 -20.47 9.38 1.05
N GLU A 301 -20.22 10.67 0.90
CA GLU A 301 -18.96 11.32 1.26
C GLU A 301 -18.66 11.15 2.75
N GLN A 302 -19.61 11.49 3.64
CA GLN A 302 -19.46 11.38 5.10
C GLN A 302 -19.14 9.96 5.56
N VAL A 303 -19.70 8.93 4.93
CA VAL A 303 -19.50 7.54 5.31
C VAL A 303 -18.21 6.97 4.68
N ARG A 304 -17.98 7.26 3.39
CA ARG A 304 -16.93 6.55 2.63
C ARG A 304 -15.58 7.25 2.68
N GLN A 305 -15.53 8.56 2.61
CA GLN A 305 -14.28 9.31 2.57
C GLN A 305 -13.37 9.00 3.78
N PRO A 306 -13.83 9.02 5.04
CA PRO A 306 -12.97 8.70 6.19
C PRO A 306 -12.40 7.28 6.16
N GLN A 307 -13.11 6.33 5.54
CA GLN A 307 -12.61 4.95 5.39
C GLN A 307 -11.47 4.88 4.37
N VAL A 308 -11.60 5.64 3.27
CA VAL A 308 -10.56 5.71 2.24
C VAL A 308 -9.35 6.48 2.73
N GLU A 309 -9.53 7.58 3.45
CA GLU A 309 -8.44 8.35 4.08
C GLU A 309 -7.59 7.49 5.01
N ARG A 310 -8.21 6.72 5.90
CA ARG A 310 -7.49 5.76 6.76
C ARG A 310 -6.70 4.72 5.95
N LEU A 311 -7.25 4.27 4.82
CA LEU A 311 -6.55 3.34 3.93
C LEU A 311 -5.38 4.03 3.21
N GLN A 312 -5.57 5.27 2.75
CA GLN A 312 -4.52 6.07 2.12
C GLN A 312 -3.37 6.36 3.09
N ASP A 313 -3.64 6.66 4.35
CA ASP A 313 -2.61 6.90 5.37
C ASP A 313 -1.76 5.64 5.60
N ARG A 314 -2.39 4.48 5.68
CA ARG A 314 -1.68 3.20 5.75
C ARG A 314 -0.88 2.91 4.48
N ALA A 315 -1.46 3.20 3.31
CA ALA A 315 -0.79 3.01 2.03
C ALA A 315 0.40 3.95 1.86
N THR A 316 0.31 5.20 2.32
CA THR A 316 1.44 6.14 2.34
C THR A 316 2.59 5.61 3.20
N ARG A 317 2.32 5.11 4.42
CA ARG A 317 3.35 4.49 5.26
C ARG A 317 3.97 3.26 4.60
N SER A 318 3.14 2.45 3.95
CA SER A 318 3.62 1.29 3.20
C SER A 318 4.47 1.71 1.99
N GLN A 319 4.09 2.77 1.27
CA GLN A 319 4.86 3.33 0.17
C GLN A 319 6.25 3.79 0.64
N LEU A 320 6.31 4.61 1.69
CA LEU A 320 7.58 5.09 2.26
C LEU A 320 8.47 3.94 2.72
N TRP A 321 7.88 2.85 3.22
CA TRP A 321 8.60 1.64 3.60
C TRP A 321 9.22 0.95 2.37
N TRP A 322 8.50 0.86 1.24
CA TRP A 322 9.01 0.28 0.01
C TRP A 322 10.06 1.17 -0.66
N GLU A 323 9.85 2.47 -0.70
CA GLU A 323 10.78 3.45 -1.26
C GLU A 323 12.12 3.47 -0.51
N SER A 324 12.16 3.02 0.74
CA SER A 324 13.35 2.90 1.59
C SER A 324 13.76 1.43 1.85
N PHE A 325 13.29 0.48 1.05
CA PHE A 325 13.50 -0.96 1.26
C PHE A 325 14.98 -1.34 1.37
N GLU A 326 15.88 -0.67 0.63
CA GLU A 326 17.31 -0.96 0.63
C GLU A 326 17.95 -0.87 2.02
N ALA A 327 17.45 0.01 2.88
CA ALA A 327 17.95 0.18 4.25
C ALA A 327 17.71 -1.05 5.16
N ARG A 328 16.88 -2.01 4.73
CA ARG A 328 16.47 -3.18 5.54
C ARG A 328 17.11 -4.49 5.10
N GLN A 329 17.93 -4.49 4.06
CA GLN A 329 18.53 -5.73 3.51
C GLN A 329 19.39 -6.51 4.51
N TYR A 330 19.75 -5.91 5.66
CA TYR A 330 20.48 -6.57 6.75
C TYR A 330 19.57 -7.46 7.63
N LEU A 331 18.25 -7.32 7.53
CA LEU A 331 17.32 -8.13 8.32
C LEU A 331 17.31 -9.57 7.80
N SER A 332 17.22 -10.51 8.72
CA SER A 332 16.95 -11.90 8.39
C SER A 332 15.56 -12.07 7.76
N PRO A 333 15.29 -13.15 7.03
CA PRO A 333 14.00 -13.34 6.36
C PRO A 333 12.80 -13.21 7.31
N ALA A 334 12.83 -13.85 8.48
CA ALA A 334 11.72 -13.78 9.43
C ALA A 334 11.53 -12.37 10.01
N ARG A 335 12.62 -11.67 10.33
CA ARG A 335 12.54 -10.28 10.79
C ARG A 335 12.10 -9.31 9.69
N MET A 336 12.48 -9.55 8.43
CA MET A 336 11.98 -8.81 7.27
C MET A 336 10.46 -8.97 7.13
N ALA A 337 9.95 -10.19 7.27
CA ALA A 337 8.52 -10.45 7.27
C ALA A 337 7.78 -9.69 8.39
N MET A 338 8.34 -9.67 9.61
CA MET A 338 7.78 -8.89 10.72
C MET A 338 7.82 -7.39 10.46
N ALA A 339 8.92 -6.86 9.92
CA ALA A 339 9.05 -5.46 9.54
C ALA A 339 8.01 -5.05 8.48
N TYR A 340 7.76 -5.92 7.50
CA TYR A 340 6.73 -5.72 6.49
C TYR A 340 5.32 -5.75 7.08
N LEU A 341 4.99 -6.75 7.89
CA LEU A 341 3.65 -6.91 8.46
C LEU A 341 3.27 -5.72 9.37
N SER A 342 4.22 -5.25 10.19
CA SER A 342 3.99 -4.16 11.15
C SER A 342 4.17 -2.73 10.56
N ARG A 343 4.61 -2.59 9.29
CA ARG A 343 5.03 -1.29 8.70
C ARG A 343 3.98 -0.17 8.75
N ALA A 344 2.71 -0.53 8.66
CA ALA A 344 1.59 0.41 8.65
C ALA A 344 0.76 0.37 9.94
N GLY A 345 1.21 -0.35 10.98
CA GLY A 345 0.55 -0.45 12.28
C GLY A 345 -0.80 -1.17 12.26
N ALA A 346 -1.06 -1.98 11.23
CA ALA A 346 -2.32 -2.73 11.07
C ALA A 346 -2.23 -4.16 11.60
N VAL A 347 -1.03 -4.72 11.68
CA VAL A 347 -0.73 -6.06 12.18
C VAL A 347 0.34 -5.95 13.25
N SER A 348 0.09 -6.51 14.40
CA SER A 348 1.02 -6.56 15.53
C SER A 348 1.74 -7.90 15.59
N LEU A 349 2.80 -7.98 16.40
CA LEU A 349 3.49 -9.22 16.72
C LEU A 349 2.55 -10.26 17.35
N ASP A 350 1.63 -9.82 18.23
CA ASP A 350 0.64 -10.70 18.83
C ASP A 350 -0.34 -11.28 17.78
N ASP A 351 -0.73 -10.48 16.77
CA ASP A 351 -1.57 -10.96 15.66
C ASP A 351 -0.85 -12.01 14.82
N VAL A 352 0.47 -11.82 14.58
CA VAL A 352 1.28 -12.80 13.86
C VAL A 352 1.45 -14.06 14.68
N LEU A 353 1.65 -13.96 16.00
CA LEU A 353 1.75 -15.13 16.88
C LEU A 353 0.50 -16.02 16.81
N VAL A 354 -0.68 -15.41 16.71
CA VAL A 354 -1.96 -16.12 16.58
C VAL A 354 -2.14 -16.73 15.18
N SER A 355 -1.75 -16.02 14.13
CA SER A 355 -1.99 -16.44 12.74
C SER A 355 -0.88 -17.33 12.16
N ASP A 356 0.38 -17.12 12.58
CA ASP A 356 1.58 -17.84 12.16
C ASP A 356 2.61 -17.86 13.29
N ARG A 357 2.43 -18.80 14.22
CA ARG A 357 3.32 -18.95 15.39
C ARG A 357 4.77 -19.20 14.98
N GLU A 358 4.99 -19.96 13.91
CA GLU A 358 6.33 -20.32 13.46
C GLU A 358 7.11 -19.07 13.02
N LEU A 359 6.50 -18.22 12.21
CA LEU A 359 7.08 -16.94 11.80
C LEU A 359 7.40 -16.04 13.00
N ALA A 360 6.43 -15.87 13.92
CA ALA A 360 6.63 -15.04 15.09
C ALA A 360 7.76 -15.56 15.99
N ALA A 361 7.76 -16.87 16.26
CA ALA A 361 8.79 -17.50 17.08
C ALA A 361 10.18 -17.37 16.43
N GLN A 362 10.30 -17.62 15.13
CA GLN A 362 11.56 -17.50 14.41
C GLN A 362 12.09 -16.04 14.44
N ALA A 363 11.25 -15.06 14.16
CA ALA A 363 11.64 -13.64 14.18
C ALA A 363 12.09 -13.18 15.58
N LEU A 364 11.41 -13.62 16.62
CA LEU A 364 11.73 -13.31 18.01
C LEU A 364 12.99 -14.04 18.50
N ALA A 365 13.18 -15.30 18.10
CA ALA A 365 14.38 -16.07 18.40
C ALA A 365 15.63 -15.42 17.79
N GLU A 366 15.55 -15.04 16.52
CA GLU A 366 16.63 -14.30 15.83
C GLU A 366 16.88 -12.91 16.44
N PHE A 367 15.82 -12.22 16.87
CA PHE A 367 15.95 -10.94 17.59
C PHE A 367 16.67 -11.10 18.92
N ALA A 368 16.37 -12.15 19.68
CA ALA A 368 16.86 -12.38 21.04
C ALA A 368 18.14 -13.22 21.11
N GLY A 369 18.53 -13.88 20.01
CA GLY A 369 19.65 -14.81 19.99
C GLY A 369 19.40 -16.10 20.81
N VAL A 370 18.16 -16.61 20.76
CA VAL A 370 17.71 -17.82 21.46
C VAL A 370 17.13 -18.84 20.46
N GLU A 371 16.77 -20.03 20.92
CA GLU A 371 16.08 -21.00 20.08
C GLU A 371 14.57 -20.66 19.98
N PRO A 372 13.89 -20.99 18.87
CA PRO A 372 12.46 -20.70 18.70
C PRO A 372 11.55 -21.29 19.78
N ASP A 373 11.93 -22.41 20.38
CA ASP A 373 11.18 -23.06 21.46
C ASP A 373 11.22 -22.28 22.79
N GLU A 374 12.17 -21.37 22.95
CA GLU A 374 12.31 -20.50 24.12
C GLU A 374 11.42 -19.24 24.04
N VAL A 375 10.76 -19.02 22.91
CA VAL A 375 9.85 -17.90 22.71
C VAL A 375 8.49 -18.25 23.33
N PRO A 376 7.96 -17.42 24.24
CA PRO A 376 6.69 -17.72 24.90
C PRO A 376 5.50 -17.53 23.98
N ASP A 377 4.39 -18.25 24.27
CA ASP A 377 3.13 -18.16 23.52
C ASP A 377 2.27 -16.93 23.89
N SER A 378 2.72 -16.13 24.85
CA SER A 378 2.01 -14.93 25.30
C SER A 378 2.97 -13.99 26.06
N GLY A 379 2.51 -12.75 26.29
CA GLY A 379 3.31 -11.78 27.04
C GLY A 379 4.54 -11.24 26.28
N LEU A 380 4.51 -11.28 24.95
CA LEU A 380 5.63 -10.91 24.08
C LEU A 380 6.16 -9.51 24.36
N THR A 381 5.28 -8.56 24.65
CA THR A 381 5.66 -7.19 25.00
C THR A 381 6.64 -7.14 26.18
N GLY A 382 6.32 -7.83 27.27
CA GLY A 382 7.20 -7.96 28.45
C GLY A 382 8.47 -8.69 28.09
N TRP A 383 8.34 -9.83 27.44
CA TRP A 383 9.46 -10.69 27.04
C TRP A 383 10.52 -9.96 26.17
N VAL A 384 10.10 -9.11 25.24
CA VAL A 384 11.01 -8.29 24.43
C VAL A 384 11.65 -7.20 25.27
N LEU A 385 10.88 -6.50 26.12
CA LEU A 385 11.34 -5.35 26.90
C LEU A 385 12.26 -5.74 28.07
N GLU A 386 12.21 -6.97 28.56
CA GLU A 386 13.12 -7.51 29.57
C GLU A 386 14.55 -7.76 29.05
N ARG A 387 14.72 -7.81 27.73
CA ARG A 387 16.03 -8.05 27.09
C ARG A 387 16.80 -6.75 26.95
N PRO A 388 17.95 -6.62 27.60
CA PRO A 388 18.74 -5.39 27.50
C PRO A 388 19.39 -5.25 26.11
N VAL A 389 19.77 -4.02 25.79
CA VAL A 389 20.64 -3.69 24.66
C VAL A 389 22.07 -3.57 25.16
N SER A 390 22.98 -4.35 24.57
CA SER A 390 24.40 -4.30 24.91
C SER A 390 25.17 -3.53 23.85
N THR A 391 25.99 -2.57 24.28
CA THR A 391 27.04 -1.93 23.49
C THR A 391 28.41 -2.36 24.01
N PRO A 392 29.52 -2.10 23.31
CA PRO A 392 30.85 -2.46 23.79
C PRO A 392 31.19 -1.91 25.18
N HIS A 393 30.52 -0.81 25.60
CA HIS A 393 30.87 -0.10 26.82
C HIS A 393 29.75 -0.06 27.87
N HIS A 394 28.49 -0.38 27.47
CA HIS A 394 27.33 -0.22 28.36
C HIS A 394 26.24 -1.22 28.03
N GLN A 395 25.45 -1.58 29.05
CA GLN A 395 24.22 -2.32 28.90
C GLN A 395 23.04 -1.43 29.31
N TYR A 396 22.09 -1.26 28.41
CA TYR A 396 20.91 -0.44 28.62
C TYR A 396 19.67 -1.32 28.81
N PRO A 397 18.83 -1.07 29.85
CA PRO A 397 17.52 -1.71 29.90
C PRO A 397 16.71 -1.25 28.68
N ARG A 398 16.04 -2.18 28.00
CA ARG A 398 15.28 -1.85 26.79
C ARG A 398 14.06 -0.98 27.10
N ARG A 399 13.46 -1.18 28.26
CA ARG A 399 12.37 -0.35 28.77
C ARG A 399 12.93 0.73 29.69
N LEU A 400 12.68 1.98 29.34
CA LEU A 400 13.08 3.16 30.11
C LEU A 400 11.84 3.84 30.70
N HIS A 401 11.92 4.23 31.97
CA HIS A 401 10.91 5.05 32.66
C HIS A 401 11.44 6.45 32.96
N ASP A 402 12.75 6.56 33.18
CA ASP A 402 13.43 7.79 33.49
C ASP A 402 14.47 8.15 32.44
N ASP A 403 14.97 9.38 32.50
CA ASP A 403 16.06 9.80 31.62
C ASP A 403 17.34 9.00 31.96
N PRO A 404 17.92 8.25 30.99
CA PRO A 404 19.15 7.49 31.20
C PRO A 404 20.39 8.37 31.46
N GLY A 405 20.22 9.69 31.63
CA GLY A 405 21.27 10.60 32.00
C GLY A 405 21.81 11.48 30.87
N ARG A 406 22.93 12.16 31.12
CA ARG A 406 23.53 13.21 30.25
C ARG A 406 23.93 12.74 28.84
N THR A 407 23.82 11.45 28.54
CA THR A 407 24.14 10.87 27.21
C THR A 407 22.93 10.76 26.28
N THR A 408 21.74 11.18 26.73
CA THR A 408 20.52 11.16 25.91
C THR A 408 20.24 12.56 25.37
N ALA A 409 20.06 12.66 24.07
CA ALA A 409 19.53 13.85 23.41
C ALA A 409 18.13 13.58 22.87
N THR A 410 17.28 14.60 22.87
CA THR A 410 15.88 14.47 22.45
C THR A 410 15.66 15.19 21.13
N VAL A 411 15.01 14.48 20.20
CA VAL A 411 14.56 15.01 18.91
C VAL A 411 13.04 14.86 18.84
N ARG A 412 12.35 15.94 18.50
CA ARG A 412 10.91 15.94 18.32
C ARG A 412 10.58 15.60 16.87
N VAL A 413 9.67 14.66 16.67
CA VAL A 413 9.20 14.21 15.37
C VAL A 413 7.75 14.67 15.16
N ASP A 414 7.57 15.59 14.24
CA ASP A 414 6.27 16.17 13.88
C ASP A 414 5.86 15.83 12.44
N SER A 415 6.70 15.12 11.66
CA SER A 415 6.47 14.70 10.28
C SER A 415 6.63 13.19 10.11
N GLY A 416 5.79 12.60 9.26
CA GLY A 416 5.82 11.17 8.91
C GLY A 416 6.79 10.79 7.80
N ASP A 417 7.36 11.75 7.08
CA ASP A 417 8.29 11.47 5.98
C ASP A 417 9.75 11.40 6.44
N ALA A 418 10.08 10.28 7.08
CA ALA A 418 11.42 10.01 7.59
C ALA A 418 12.51 10.04 6.51
N TRP A 419 12.19 9.76 5.25
CA TRP A 419 13.15 9.65 4.14
C TRP A 419 13.11 10.85 3.18
N GLY A 420 12.28 11.85 3.47
CA GLY A 420 12.20 13.12 2.76
C GLY A 420 13.03 14.22 3.37
N PRO A 421 12.82 15.48 2.92
CA PRO A 421 13.57 16.65 3.42
C PRO A 421 13.45 16.85 4.92
N ASP A 422 12.24 16.71 5.50
CA ASP A 422 12.02 16.86 6.94
C ASP A 422 12.81 15.81 7.74
N GLY A 423 12.79 14.56 7.27
CA GLY A 423 13.58 13.49 7.86
C GLY A 423 15.08 13.78 7.77
N THR A 424 15.57 14.38 6.69
CA THR A 424 16.97 14.75 6.55
C THR A 424 17.40 15.78 7.63
N GLN A 425 16.56 16.77 7.92
CA GLN A 425 16.84 17.74 9.01
C GLN A 425 16.90 17.05 10.39
N LEU A 426 16.03 16.04 10.62
CA LEU A 426 16.05 15.28 11.88
C LEU A 426 17.32 14.41 12.01
N ILE A 427 17.84 13.86 10.89
CA ILE A 427 19.12 13.14 10.87
C ILE A 427 20.28 14.08 11.17
N GLU A 428 20.35 15.24 10.51
CA GLU A 428 21.37 16.27 10.77
C GLU A 428 21.38 16.71 12.24
N GLN A 429 20.20 16.89 12.83
CA GLN A 429 20.06 17.21 14.26
C GLN A 429 20.57 16.07 15.15
N ALA A 430 20.25 14.82 14.82
CA ALA A 430 20.73 13.65 15.55
C ALA A 430 22.26 13.52 15.45
N GLU A 431 22.83 13.78 14.28
CA GLU A 431 24.27 13.77 14.03
C GLU A 431 25.00 14.86 14.87
N GLU A 432 24.44 16.08 14.95
CA GLU A 432 24.97 17.11 15.82
C GLU A 432 25.00 16.68 17.30
N PHE A 433 23.93 16.01 17.77
CA PHE A 433 23.91 15.51 19.13
C PHE A 433 24.94 14.39 19.36
N LEU A 434 25.11 13.50 18.38
CA LEU A 434 26.16 12.48 18.42
C LEU A 434 27.56 13.11 18.53
N HIS A 435 27.86 14.14 17.74
CA HIS A 435 29.12 14.88 17.83
C HIS A 435 29.33 15.57 19.18
N ARG A 436 28.26 15.90 19.89
CA ARG A 436 28.29 16.45 21.24
C ARG A 436 28.36 15.37 22.34
N GLY A 437 28.48 14.09 21.96
CA GLY A 437 28.67 12.96 22.86
C GLY A 437 27.38 12.28 23.31
N ALA A 438 26.27 12.46 22.60
CA ALA A 438 25.05 11.69 22.86
C ALA A 438 25.27 10.22 22.47
N ALA A 439 24.92 9.31 23.38
CA ALA A 439 24.94 7.86 23.13
C ALA A 439 23.55 7.31 22.75
N VAL A 440 22.50 8.07 23.05
CA VAL A 440 21.11 7.73 22.80
C VAL A 440 20.39 8.93 22.19
N ILE A 441 19.66 8.74 21.12
CA ILE A 441 18.73 9.72 20.56
C ILE A 441 17.30 9.30 20.92
N ARG A 442 16.64 10.08 21.74
CA ARG A 442 15.24 9.90 22.11
C ARG A 442 14.32 10.63 21.14
N LEU A 443 13.42 9.90 20.52
CA LEU A 443 12.40 10.44 19.62
C LEU A 443 11.09 10.66 20.38
N THR A 444 10.62 11.91 20.40
CA THR A 444 9.37 12.33 21.06
C THR A 444 8.38 12.90 20.05
N GLY A 445 7.14 13.08 20.45
CA GLY A 445 6.07 13.66 19.63
C GLY A 445 4.71 13.44 20.27
N GLU A 446 3.65 13.63 19.50
CA GLU A 446 2.28 13.43 19.95
C GLU A 446 2.03 11.98 20.38
N ASP A 447 1.19 11.76 21.42
CA ASP A 447 0.80 10.43 21.88
C ASP A 447 -0.37 9.89 21.05
N SER A 448 -0.10 9.60 19.77
CA SER A 448 -1.02 8.95 18.84
C SER A 448 -0.35 7.79 18.11
N GLN A 449 -1.15 6.85 17.59
CA GLN A 449 -0.63 5.72 16.82
C GLN A 449 0.16 6.20 15.58
N GLY A 450 -0.36 7.20 14.88
CA GLY A 450 0.28 7.78 13.71
C GLY A 450 1.65 8.37 14.04
N ALA A 451 1.71 9.24 15.06
CA ALA A 451 2.95 9.88 15.46
C ALA A 451 3.99 8.89 16.01
N LEU A 452 3.57 7.78 16.64
CA LEU A 452 4.50 6.71 17.02
C LEU A 452 5.08 5.99 15.80
N LEU A 453 4.27 5.70 14.80
CA LEU A 453 4.76 5.10 13.55
C LEU A 453 5.75 6.02 12.83
N ASP A 454 5.54 7.34 12.90
CA ASP A 454 6.44 8.34 12.32
C ASP A 454 7.78 8.37 13.08
N ARG A 455 7.75 8.35 14.41
CA ARG A 455 8.96 8.20 15.25
C ARG A 455 9.72 6.92 14.94
N LEU A 456 9.00 5.80 14.77
CA LEU A 456 9.61 4.52 14.40
C LEU A 456 10.27 4.57 13.01
N ALA A 457 9.69 5.29 12.05
CA ALA A 457 10.28 5.46 10.72
C ALA A 457 11.54 6.33 10.76
N VAL A 458 11.53 7.43 11.53
CA VAL A 458 12.73 8.27 11.76
C VAL A 458 13.79 7.47 12.52
N GLY A 459 13.40 6.71 13.53
CA GLY A 459 14.33 5.86 14.29
C GLY A 459 15.01 4.81 13.41
N GLU A 460 14.29 4.21 12.49
CA GLU A 460 14.85 3.27 11.50
C GLU A 460 15.93 3.93 10.64
N ARG A 461 15.67 5.15 10.16
CA ARG A 461 16.65 5.91 9.36
C ARG A 461 17.87 6.29 10.19
N ILE A 462 17.70 6.81 11.42
CA ILE A 462 18.83 7.12 12.31
C ILE A 462 19.70 5.89 12.53
N ARG A 463 19.11 4.74 12.81
CA ARG A 463 19.85 3.48 13.01
C ARG A 463 20.58 3.00 11.74
N ALA A 464 20.05 3.29 10.56
CA ALA A 464 20.70 2.95 9.29
C ALA A 464 21.90 3.86 8.97
N GLU A 465 21.85 5.13 9.36
CA GLU A 465 22.82 6.14 8.97
C GLU A 465 23.84 6.50 10.08
N LEU A 466 23.45 6.38 11.38
CA LEU A 466 24.26 6.82 12.50
C LEU A 466 24.58 5.69 13.52
N PRO A 467 25.79 5.62 14.07
CA PRO A 467 26.18 4.62 15.08
C PRO A 467 25.72 5.02 16.48
N VAL A 468 24.41 5.18 16.69
CA VAL A 468 23.80 5.64 17.94
C VAL A 468 22.59 4.77 18.30
N LEU A 469 22.30 4.62 19.58
CA LEU A 469 21.06 3.95 20.02
C LEU A 469 19.86 4.88 19.85
N VAL A 470 18.76 4.31 19.40
CA VAL A 470 17.48 5.01 19.25
C VAL A 470 16.51 4.57 20.35
N ASP A 471 15.95 5.55 21.03
CA ASP A 471 14.91 5.43 22.06
C ASP A 471 13.63 6.10 21.55
N VAL A 472 12.51 5.38 21.55
CA VAL A 472 11.23 5.91 21.08
C VAL A 472 10.28 6.08 22.26
N ALA A 473 9.81 7.31 22.48
CA ALA A 473 8.79 7.59 23.48
C ALA A 473 7.42 7.08 23.05
N ALA A 474 6.74 6.32 23.92
CA ALA A 474 5.43 5.75 23.67
C ALA A 474 4.57 5.76 24.94
N GLY A 475 3.31 6.18 24.82
CA GLY A 475 2.32 6.02 25.88
C GLY A 475 1.97 4.55 26.13
N PRO A 476 1.49 4.21 27.34
CA PRO A 476 1.19 2.82 27.72
C PRO A 476 0.28 2.08 26.75
N ARG A 477 -0.69 2.76 26.16
CA ARG A 477 -1.64 2.19 25.19
C ARG A 477 -1.01 1.77 23.85
N TYR A 478 0.16 2.33 23.52
CA TYR A 478 0.88 2.05 22.26
C TYR A 478 2.16 1.23 22.49
N LEU A 479 2.37 0.71 23.71
CA LEU A 479 3.58 -0.02 24.05
C LEU A 479 3.80 -1.26 23.16
N ARG A 480 2.74 -1.96 22.76
CA ARG A 480 2.81 -3.08 21.83
C ARG A 480 3.38 -2.65 20.48
N LEU A 481 2.88 -1.56 19.93
CA LEU A 481 3.36 -1.03 18.64
C LEU A 481 4.83 -0.60 18.72
N ALA A 482 5.26 -0.02 19.83
CA ALA A 482 6.67 0.31 20.04
C ALA A 482 7.55 -0.97 20.05
N VAL A 483 7.07 -2.04 20.66
CA VAL A 483 7.74 -3.36 20.70
C VAL A 483 7.80 -4.00 19.31
N ASP A 484 6.74 -3.88 18.51
CA ASP A 484 6.78 -4.30 17.10
C ASP A 484 7.92 -3.58 16.35
N GLY A 485 8.11 -2.28 16.65
CA GLY A 485 9.21 -1.47 16.13
C GLY A 485 10.60 -1.98 16.58
N VAL A 486 10.73 -2.46 17.81
CA VAL A 486 11.98 -3.06 18.32
C VAL A 486 12.34 -4.32 17.52
N VAL A 487 11.41 -5.25 17.36
CA VAL A 487 11.64 -6.51 16.64
C VAL A 487 11.89 -6.25 15.15
N ALA A 488 11.18 -5.29 14.57
CA ALA A 488 11.36 -4.84 13.19
C ALA A 488 12.67 -4.04 12.94
N GLY A 489 13.45 -3.74 13.99
CA GLY A 489 14.72 -3.01 13.85
C GLY A 489 14.60 -1.50 13.70
N ARG A 490 13.46 -0.90 14.10
CA ARG A 490 13.18 0.53 13.97
C ARG A 490 13.64 1.36 15.17
N THR A 491 13.78 0.73 16.33
CA THR A 491 14.25 1.33 17.57
C THR A 491 15.00 0.31 18.40
N ASP A 492 15.88 0.77 19.29
CA ASP A 492 16.62 -0.08 20.23
C ASP A 492 15.95 -0.11 21.60
N LEU A 493 15.44 1.03 22.04
CA LEU A 493 14.89 1.27 23.36
C LEU A 493 13.47 1.82 23.26
N VAL A 494 12.71 1.68 24.34
CA VAL A 494 11.37 2.25 24.47
C VAL A 494 11.24 3.01 25.77
N HIS A 495 11.03 4.31 25.68
CA HIS A 495 10.70 5.17 26.80
C HIS A 495 9.19 5.20 27.02
N VAL A 496 8.74 4.68 28.16
CA VAL A 496 7.32 4.68 28.52
C VAL A 496 6.97 6.00 29.17
N THR A 497 6.20 6.83 28.46
CA THR A 497 5.72 8.09 29.02
C THR A 497 4.64 7.86 30.08
N GLU A 498 4.59 8.71 31.10
CA GLU A 498 3.45 8.72 32.01
C GLU A 498 2.19 9.09 31.23
N GLY A 499 1.12 8.29 31.37
CA GLY A 499 -0.13 8.54 30.66
C GLY A 499 -0.74 9.87 31.12
N SER A 500 -0.98 10.77 30.18
CA SER A 500 -1.78 11.99 30.38
C SER A 500 -3.27 11.65 30.44
#